data_a7e49d9ecab63cca831c8c7470082189
#
_entry.id   a7e49d9ecab63cca831c8c7470082189
#
_cell.length_a   1.000
_cell.length_b   1.000
_cell.length_c   1.000
_cell.angle_alpha   90.00
_cell.angle_beta   90.00
_cell.angle_gamma   90.00
#
_symmetry.space_group_name_H-M   'P 1'
#
loop_
_entity.id
_entity.type
_entity.pdbx_description
1 polymer ?
#
loop_
_entity_poly.entity_id
_entity_poly.type
_entity_poly.pdbx_seq_one_letter_code
_entity_poly.pdbx_strand_id
1 'polypeptide(L)'
;MPTGIFTNAWITQSAKILFRGSTPPDSTKFRLALANSASLGRTNSLADFISSELLPTNNYARAAASFSGDGTYETTDQRHELPVISASFSASGGSLQFQTAFLIADSLAVSSKSFTNSNVNATTDRIAITSHSFVNGDKLVFTADALATLPGGITAGTIYQVASVTTDDFQLQPNGGGSTVNITDTGSGTFRARSANGIIVAYAVESSPITVPDGQGYSYQIPLVVLNSGYVTGS
;
A
#
# COMPACT_ATOMS: atom_id res chain seq x y z
N MET A 1 18.73 11.60 -1.81
CA MET A 1 17.59 10.70 -1.57
C MET A 1 17.42 10.55 -0.07
N PRO A 2 16.20 10.58 0.43
CA PRO A 2 15.97 10.36 1.86
C PRO A 2 16.24 8.90 2.21
N THR A 3 16.73 8.67 3.44
CA THR A 3 16.89 7.32 3.98
C THR A 3 15.53 6.74 4.31
N GLY A 4 15.32 5.49 3.94
CA GLY A 4 14.09 4.77 4.25
C GLY A 4 13.98 4.48 5.76
N ILE A 5 12.77 4.59 6.28
CA ILE A 5 12.44 4.38 7.69
C ILE A 5 11.52 3.17 7.80
N PHE A 6 11.87 2.21 8.67
CA PHE A 6 11.00 1.08 8.97
C PHE A 6 9.76 1.54 9.75
N THR A 7 8.61 0.96 9.39
CA THR A 7 7.37 1.19 10.14
C THR A 7 7.32 0.37 11.43
N ASN A 8 6.52 0.82 12.40
CA ASN A 8 6.28 0.04 13.61
C ASN A 8 5.63 -1.32 13.30
N ALA A 9 4.78 -1.38 12.28
CA ALA A 9 4.16 -2.61 11.83
C ALA A 9 5.20 -3.64 11.37
N TRP A 10 6.22 -3.23 10.59
CA TRP A 10 7.29 -4.12 10.15
C TRP A 10 8.20 -4.55 11.29
N ILE A 11 8.56 -3.64 12.20
CA ILE A 11 9.37 -3.99 13.39
C ILE A 11 8.67 -5.07 14.22
N THR A 12 7.37 -4.94 14.44
CA THR A 12 6.57 -5.95 15.14
C THR A 12 6.52 -7.28 14.38
N GLN A 13 6.34 -7.23 13.04
CA GLN A 13 6.31 -8.44 12.22
C GLN A 13 7.67 -9.13 12.19
N SER A 14 8.77 -8.39 12.09
CA SER A 14 10.13 -8.94 12.14
C SER A 14 10.39 -9.70 13.45
N ALA A 15 9.94 -9.15 14.58
CA ALA A 15 10.03 -9.85 15.86
C ALA A 15 9.21 -11.16 15.89
N LYS A 16 8.02 -11.18 15.25
CA LYS A 16 7.22 -12.41 15.12
C LYS A 16 7.91 -13.45 14.24
N ILE A 17 8.54 -13.02 13.13
CA ILE A 17 9.31 -13.92 12.26
C ILE A 17 10.47 -14.53 13.02
N LEU A 18 11.28 -13.69 13.69
CA LEU A 18 12.51 -14.12 14.37
C LEU A 18 12.25 -14.98 15.62
N PHE A 19 11.25 -14.64 16.42
CA PHE A 19 11.06 -15.24 17.77
C PHE A 19 9.81 -16.11 17.89
N ARG A 20 8.89 -16.08 16.93
CA ARG A 20 7.61 -16.81 17.01
C ARG A 20 7.31 -17.69 15.79
N GLY A 21 8.27 -17.83 14.88
CA GLY A 21 8.14 -18.70 13.70
C GLY A 21 7.10 -18.26 12.68
N SER A 22 6.72 -16.96 12.66
CA SER A 22 5.86 -16.45 11.60
C SER A 22 6.57 -16.50 10.25
N THR A 23 5.86 -16.89 9.20
CA THR A 23 6.41 -16.95 7.84
C THR A 23 6.77 -15.55 7.36
N PRO A 24 8.00 -15.34 6.84
CA PRO A 24 8.35 -14.08 6.19
C PRO A 24 7.55 -13.90 4.90
N PRO A 25 7.29 -12.65 4.49
CA PRO A 25 6.73 -12.38 3.17
C PRO A 25 7.63 -12.93 2.06
N ASP A 26 7.02 -13.51 1.03
CA ASP A 26 7.73 -13.94 -0.17
C ASP A 26 8.37 -12.72 -0.86
N SER A 27 9.62 -12.85 -1.31
CA SER A 27 10.38 -11.78 -1.98
C SER A 27 9.67 -11.23 -3.23
N THR A 28 8.86 -12.04 -3.89
CA THR A 28 8.07 -11.64 -5.07
C THR A 28 6.87 -10.76 -4.74
N LYS A 29 6.50 -10.63 -3.46
CA LYS A 29 5.35 -9.84 -2.99
C LYS A 29 5.69 -8.40 -2.65
N PHE A 30 6.97 -8.05 -2.62
CA PHE A 30 7.37 -6.69 -2.31
C PHE A 30 7.10 -5.75 -3.50
N ARG A 31 6.43 -4.66 -3.21
CA ARG A 31 6.08 -3.61 -4.17
C ARG A 31 6.45 -2.25 -3.60
N LEU A 32 7.01 -1.41 -4.46
CA LEU A 32 7.17 0.00 -4.16
C LEU A 32 5.93 0.75 -4.67
N ALA A 33 5.38 1.59 -3.82
CA ALA A 33 4.23 2.43 -4.11
C ALA A 33 4.56 3.89 -3.83
N LEU A 34 3.84 4.81 -4.48
CA LEU A 34 4.03 6.24 -4.40
C LEU A 34 2.77 6.91 -3.84
N ALA A 35 2.95 7.90 -2.97
CA ALA A 35 1.88 8.69 -2.39
C ALA A 35 2.19 10.19 -2.49
N ASN A 36 1.16 11.00 -2.74
CA ASN A 36 1.29 12.45 -2.74
C ASN A 36 0.95 13.01 -1.34
N SER A 37 1.79 12.69 -0.37
CA SER A 37 1.64 13.15 1.02
C SER A 37 3.01 13.27 1.68
N ALA A 38 3.24 14.37 2.38
CA ALA A 38 4.42 14.60 3.21
C ALA A 38 4.21 14.18 4.68
N SER A 39 2.99 13.84 5.07
CA SER A 39 2.62 13.62 6.48
C SER A 39 2.64 12.16 6.92
N LEU A 40 2.96 11.23 6.01
CA LEU A 40 3.05 9.82 6.35
C LEU A 40 4.27 9.54 7.24
N GLY A 41 4.06 8.74 8.28
CA GLY A 41 5.06 8.46 9.31
C GLY A 41 5.00 7.05 9.87
N ARG A 42 5.89 6.73 10.80
CA ARG A 42 6.05 5.38 11.39
C ARG A 42 4.80 4.83 12.08
N THR A 43 3.96 5.71 12.59
CA THR A 43 2.75 5.38 13.33
C THR A 43 1.50 5.29 12.47
N ASN A 44 1.58 5.73 11.21
CA ASN A 44 0.46 5.62 10.29
C ASN A 44 0.12 4.16 10.01
N SER A 45 -1.17 3.90 9.87
CA SER A 45 -1.68 2.58 9.54
C SER A 45 -1.45 2.24 8.06
N LEU A 46 -1.60 0.96 7.72
CA LEU A 46 -1.63 0.52 6.33
C LEU A 46 -2.69 1.27 5.52
N ALA A 47 -3.87 1.52 6.12
CA ALA A 47 -4.95 2.23 5.46
C ALA A 47 -4.59 3.69 5.14
N ASP A 48 -3.84 4.38 6.00
CA ASP A 48 -3.38 5.76 5.76
C ASP A 48 -2.45 5.82 4.54
N PHE A 49 -1.48 4.90 4.46
CA PHE A 49 -0.58 4.80 3.31
C PHE A 49 -1.34 4.52 2.01
N ILE A 50 -2.24 3.54 2.02
CA ILE A 50 -3.02 3.15 0.83
C ILE A 50 -4.00 4.25 0.42
N SER A 51 -4.61 4.95 1.37
CA SER A 51 -5.52 6.08 1.07
C SER A 51 -4.79 7.26 0.44
N SER A 52 -3.52 7.46 0.77
CA SER A 52 -2.67 8.53 0.23
C SER A 52 -1.94 8.13 -1.06
N GLU A 53 -1.98 6.84 -1.45
CA GLU A 53 -1.34 6.32 -2.65
C GLU A 53 -1.90 6.99 -3.91
N LEU A 54 -1.05 7.21 -4.90
CA LEU A 54 -1.46 7.78 -6.18
C LEU A 54 -2.61 6.99 -6.82
N LEU A 55 -3.48 7.68 -7.54
CA LEU A 55 -4.51 7.05 -8.35
C LEU A 55 -3.86 6.24 -9.48
N PRO A 56 -4.45 5.11 -9.91
CA PRO A 56 -3.95 4.32 -11.04
C PRO A 56 -4.29 5.01 -12.39
N THR A 57 -3.89 6.26 -12.50
CA THR A 57 -3.95 7.11 -13.70
C THR A 57 -2.54 7.38 -14.19
N ASN A 58 -2.41 7.93 -15.39
CA ASN A 58 -1.12 8.31 -15.96
C ASN A 58 -0.09 7.15 -15.95
N ASN A 59 -0.57 5.92 -16.14
CA ASN A 59 0.22 4.68 -16.10
C ASN A 59 0.80 4.33 -14.72
N TYR A 60 0.31 4.93 -13.63
CA TYR A 60 0.76 4.54 -12.30
C TYR A 60 0.26 3.15 -11.90
N ALA A 61 1.18 2.33 -11.42
CA ALA A 61 0.92 1.08 -10.71
C ALA A 61 2.02 0.86 -9.66
N ARG A 62 1.73 0.06 -8.63
CA ARG A 62 2.77 -0.41 -7.70
C ARG A 62 3.80 -1.21 -8.48
N ALA A 63 5.07 -0.83 -8.39
CA ALA A 63 6.15 -1.47 -9.11
C ALA A 63 6.78 -2.59 -8.28
N ALA A 64 7.21 -3.68 -8.93
CA ALA A 64 7.97 -4.73 -8.27
C ALA A 64 9.26 -4.15 -7.68
N ALA A 65 9.53 -4.45 -6.41
CA ALA A 65 10.75 -4.02 -5.75
C ALA A 65 11.89 -4.96 -6.11
N SER A 66 13.04 -4.39 -6.48
CA SER A 66 14.31 -5.10 -6.66
C SER A 66 15.23 -4.81 -5.49
N PHE A 67 15.99 -5.82 -5.07
CA PHE A 67 16.94 -5.75 -3.97
C PHE A 67 18.35 -5.99 -4.53
N SER A 68 19.29 -5.09 -4.26
CA SER A 68 20.67 -5.15 -4.77
C SER A 68 21.59 -5.93 -3.81
N GLY A 69 21.43 -7.23 -3.70
CA GLY A 69 22.26 -8.09 -2.84
C GLY A 69 21.77 -8.19 -1.39
N ASP A 70 22.64 -8.58 -0.48
CA ASP A 70 22.30 -8.91 0.91
C ASP A 70 22.56 -7.77 1.90
N GLY A 71 23.05 -6.62 1.41
CA GLY A 71 23.50 -5.50 2.23
C GLY A 71 24.94 -5.62 2.70
N THR A 72 25.45 -4.63 3.39
CA THR A 72 26.84 -4.51 3.82
C THR A 72 26.92 -4.05 5.28
N TYR A 73 27.80 -4.65 6.06
CA TYR A 73 28.11 -4.18 7.39
C TYR A 73 29.14 -3.04 7.32
N GLU A 74 28.74 -1.86 7.77
CA GLU A 74 29.62 -0.69 7.87
C GLU A 74 30.27 -0.68 9.25
N THR A 75 31.61 -0.82 9.27
CA THR A 75 32.35 -0.99 10.52
C THR A 75 32.58 0.32 11.27
N THR A 76 32.60 1.45 10.58
CA THR A 76 32.84 2.77 11.18
C THR A 76 31.69 3.19 12.09
N ASP A 77 30.46 3.06 11.59
CA ASP A 77 29.26 3.42 12.31
C ASP A 77 28.58 2.21 12.99
N GLN A 78 29.19 1.03 12.86
CA GLN A 78 28.67 -0.24 13.39
C GLN A 78 27.21 -0.47 12.99
N ARG A 79 26.87 -0.21 11.74
CA ARG A 79 25.52 -0.35 11.20
C ARG A 79 25.49 -1.36 10.07
N HIS A 80 24.35 -2.02 9.88
CA HIS A 80 24.11 -2.83 8.70
C HIS A 80 23.34 -1.99 7.67
N GLU A 81 23.95 -1.72 6.55
CA GLU A 81 23.28 -1.14 5.38
C GLU A 81 22.56 -2.27 4.63
N LEU A 82 21.25 -2.24 4.62
CA LEU A 82 20.45 -3.19 3.87
C LEU A 82 20.60 -2.93 2.37
N PRO A 83 20.28 -3.92 1.51
CA PRO A 83 20.33 -3.71 0.07
C PRO A 83 19.44 -2.52 -0.32
N VAL A 84 19.92 -1.73 -1.27
CA VAL A 84 19.11 -0.66 -1.83
C VAL A 84 17.89 -1.26 -2.51
N ILE A 85 16.72 -0.78 -2.14
CA ILE A 85 15.46 -1.18 -2.76
C ILE A 85 15.19 -0.23 -3.92
N SER A 86 15.00 -0.77 -5.11
CA SER A 86 14.69 0.03 -6.30
C SER A 86 13.44 -0.44 -7.01
N ALA A 87 12.74 0.51 -7.65
CA ALA A 87 11.65 0.23 -8.55
C ALA A 87 11.56 1.34 -9.60
N SER A 88 11.07 0.99 -10.80
CA SER A 88 10.91 1.92 -11.90
C SER A 88 9.44 2.22 -12.14
N PHE A 89 9.15 3.49 -12.36
CA PHE A 89 7.84 4.02 -12.71
C PHE A 89 7.94 4.73 -14.06
N SER A 90 6.85 4.76 -14.80
CA SER A 90 6.75 5.55 -16.03
C SER A 90 5.44 6.31 -16.04
N ALA A 91 5.50 7.58 -16.44
CA ALA A 91 4.32 8.41 -16.63
C ALA A 91 3.87 8.35 -18.10
N SER A 92 2.56 8.17 -18.33
CA SER A 92 1.97 8.20 -19.67
C SER A 92 0.52 8.65 -19.60
N GLY A 93 0.16 9.62 -20.44
CA GLY A 93 -1.16 10.26 -20.42
C GLY A 93 -1.29 11.36 -19.35
N GLY A 94 -0.18 11.81 -18.82
CA GLY A 94 -0.03 12.85 -17.81
C GLY A 94 1.13 12.58 -16.86
N SER A 95 1.56 13.58 -16.11
CA SER A 95 2.65 13.46 -15.15
C SER A 95 2.23 12.71 -13.88
N LEU A 96 3.21 12.07 -13.21
CA LEU A 96 3.07 11.56 -11.85
C LEU A 96 3.72 12.53 -10.87
N GLN A 97 3.05 12.87 -9.78
CA GLN A 97 3.60 13.67 -8.71
C GLN A 97 3.46 12.94 -7.38
N PHE A 98 4.57 12.82 -6.65
CA PHE A 98 4.57 12.15 -5.35
C PHE A 98 5.57 12.82 -4.39
N GLN A 99 5.38 12.60 -3.09
CA GLN A 99 6.32 13.07 -2.06
C GLN A 99 6.71 11.94 -1.10
N THR A 100 5.97 10.85 -1.04
CA THR A 100 6.34 9.66 -0.26
C THR A 100 6.42 8.46 -1.17
N ALA A 101 7.48 7.67 -1.02
CA ALA A 101 7.56 6.32 -1.53
C ALA A 101 7.50 5.33 -0.36
N PHE A 102 6.77 4.22 -0.52
CA PHE A 102 6.66 3.22 0.53
C PHE A 102 6.75 1.80 -0.02
N LEU A 103 7.42 0.95 0.73
CA LEU A 103 7.55 -0.47 0.45
C LEU A 103 6.45 -1.24 1.15
N ILE A 104 5.66 -1.96 0.38
CA ILE A 104 4.61 -2.84 0.88
C ILE A 104 4.91 -4.29 0.49
N ALA A 105 4.74 -5.22 1.44
CA ALA A 105 4.69 -6.64 1.16
C ALA A 105 3.22 -7.05 1.03
N ASP A 106 2.71 -7.09 -0.21
CA ASP A 106 1.29 -7.35 -0.51
C ASP A 106 1.13 -8.68 -1.24
N SER A 107 0.16 -9.47 -0.79
CA SER A 107 -0.15 -10.78 -1.38
C SER A 107 -0.98 -10.70 -2.67
N LEU A 108 -1.62 -9.57 -2.96
CA LEU A 108 -2.42 -9.39 -4.17
C LEU A 108 -1.59 -8.87 -5.35
N ALA A 109 -1.77 -9.48 -6.52
CA ALA A 109 -1.18 -9.00 -7.76
C ALA A 109 -1.85 -7.70 -8.25
N VAL A 110 -3.14 -7.52 -7.96
CA VAL A 110 -3.93 -6.35 -8.38
C VAL A 110 -4.00 -5.34 -7.25
N SER A 111 -3.34 -4.21 -7.43
CA SER A 111 -3.25 -3.17 -6.40
C SER A 111 -4.51 -2.31 -6.28
N SER A 112 -5.31 -2.21 -7.35
CA SER A 112 -6.51 -1.37 -7.37
C SER A 112 -7.47 -1.79 -8.48
N LYS A 113 -8.78 -1.70 -8.21
CA LYS A 113 -9.87 -1.84 -9.20
C LYS A 113 -10.79 -0.64 -9.10
N SER A 114 -11.20 -0.09 -10.23
CA SER A 114 -12.18 1.00 -10.28
C SER A 114 -13.58 0.48 -10.51
N PHE A 115 -14.57 1.19 -9.95
CA PHE A 115 -15.98 0.96 -10.15
C PHE A 115 -16.76 2.28 -9.94
N THR A 116 -18.02 2.30 -10.27
CA THR A 116 -18.88 3.49 -10.16
C THR A 116 -20.11 3.19 -9.31
N ASN A 117 -20.91 4.20 -9.01
CA ASN A 117 -22.16 4.04 -8.30
C ASN A 117 -23.13 3.05 -8.98
N SER A 118 -23.09 2.88 -10.32
CA SER A 118 -23.91 1.89 -11.04
C SER A 118 -23.50 0.43 -10.76
N ASN A 119 -22.32 0.21 -10.19
CA ASN A 119 -21.82 -1.11 -9.81
C ASN A 119 -22.21 -1.50 -8.38
N VAL A 120 -22.88 -0.62 -7.64
CA VAL A 120 -23.24 -0.84 -6.24
C VAL A 120 -24.71 -1.21 -6.12
N ASN A 121 -25.01 -2.31 -5.46
CA ASN A 121 -26.36 -2.74 -5.16
C ASN A 121 -26.60 -2.66 -3.64
N ALA A 122 -27.27 -1.58 -3.22
CA ALA A 122 -27.58 -1.36 -1.80
C ALA A 122 -28.68 -2.29 -1.25
N THR A 123 -29.44 -2.97 -2.11
CA THR A 123 -30.45 -3.93 -1.64
C THR A 123 -29.82 -5.28 -1.23
N THR A 124 -28.73 -5.66 -1.91
CA THR A 124 -28.04 -6.93 -1.66
C THR A 124 -26.65 -6.75 -1.02
N ASP A 125 -26.26 -5.52 -0.71
CA ASP A 125 -24.93 -5.15 -0.16
C ASP A 125 -23.76 -5.63 -1.01
N ARG A 126 -23.91 -5.58 -2.36
CA ARG A 126 -22.91 -6.11 -3.29
C ARG A 126 -22.27 -5.00 -4.12
N ILE A 127 -20.99 -5.21 -4.42
CA ILE A 127 -20.23 -4.39 -5.35
C ILE A 127 -19.83 -5.26 -6.53
N ALA A 128 -20.22 -4.86 -7.75
CA ALA A 128 -19.95 -5.58 -8.98
C ALA A 128 -18.73 -4.99 -9.70
N ILE A 129 -17.66 -5.77 -9.83
CA ILE A 129 -16.47 -5.43 -10.59
C ILE A 129 -16.08 -6.65 -11.44
N THR A 130 -16.29 -6.58 -12.73
CA THR A 130 -16.04 -7.71 -13.64
C THR A 130 -14.61 -8.23 -13.51
N SER A 131 -14.46 -9.52 -13.32
CA SER A 131 -13.16 -10.21 -13.21
C SER A 131 -12.22 -9.56 -12.18
N HIS A 132 -12.73 -9.25 -11.00
CA HIS A 132 -11.99 -8.52 -9.98
C HIS A 132 -10.82 -9.32 -9.38
N SER A 133 -10.86 -10.66 -9.46
CA SER A 133 -9.81 -11.58 -8.95
C SER A 133 -9.62 -11.55 -7.42
N PHE A 134 -10.52 -10.92 -6.67
CA PHE A 134 -10.50 -11.00 -5.20
C PHE A 134 -11.03 -12.36 -4.73
N VAL A 135 -10.57 -12.77 -3.55
CA VAL A 135 -11.05 -13.97 -2.87
C VAL A 135 -11.58 -13.63 -1.48
N ASN A 136 -12.38 -14.52 -0.89
CA ASN A 136 -12.85 -14.33 0.48
C ASN A 136 -11.67 -14.17 1.43
N GLY A 137 -11.73 -13.14 2.27
CA GLY A 137 -10.68 -12.83 3.22
C GLY A 137 -9.70 -11.75 2.75
N ASP A 138 -9.69 -11.39 1.47
CA ASP A 138 -8.89 -10.28 0.97
C ASP A 138 -9.29 -8.97 1.67
N LYS A 139 -8.31 -8.09 1.86
CA LYS A 139 -8.50 -6.81 2.53
C LYS A 139 -8.45 -5.68 1.53
N LEU A 140 -9.40 -4.78 1.62
CA LEU A 140 -9.54 -3.63 0.75
C LEU A 140 -9.71 -2.34 1.54
N VAL A 141 -9.19 -1.26 1.00
CA VAL A 141 -9.49 0.12 1.38
C VAL A 141 -10.16 0.80 0.20
N PHE A 142 -11.21 1.57 0.47
CA PHE A 142 -11.94 2.30 -0.56
C PHE A 142 -11.57 3.78 -0.55
N THR A 143 -11.42 4.33 -1.74
CA THR A 143 -11.24 5.77 -1.96
C THR A 143 -12.18 6.22 -3.05
N ALA A 144 -12.62 7.48 -2.97
CA ALA A 144 -13.40 8.14 -4.01
C ALA A 144 -12.50 9.06 -4.83
N ASP A 145 -12.73 9.15 -6.14
CA ASP A 145 -12.08 10.13 -6.98
C ASP A 145 -12.59 11.55 -6.64
N ALA A 146 -11.96 12.59 -7.18
CA ALA A 146 -12.37 13.97 -6.91
C ALA A 146 -13.86 14.18 -7.22
N LEU A 147 -14.58 14.85 -6.33
CA LEU A 147 -16.02 15.11 -6.38
C LEU A 147 -16.93 13.86 -6.27
N ALA A 148 -16.37 12.68 -6.05
CA ALA A 148 -17.13 11.47 -5.80
C ALA A 148 -17.39 11.28 -4.29
N THR A 149 -18.50 10.63 -3.96
CA THR A 149 -18.89 10.29 -2.58
C THR A 149 -19.07 8.78 -2.47
N LEU A 150 -18.31 8.12 -1.59
CA LEU A 150 -18.41 6.68 -1.37
C LEU A 150 -19.85 6.27 -1.02
N PRO A 151 -20.22 5.01 -1.36
CA PRO A 151 -21.50 4.44 -0.95
C PRO A 151 -21.71 4.52 0.57
N GLY A 152 -22.93 4.79 0.99
CA GLY A 152 -23.28 4.80 2.41
C GLY A 152 -22.98 3.45 3.06
N GLY A 153 -22.41 3.45 4.27
CA GLY A 153 -21.90 2.28 4.96
C GLY A 153 -20.41 1.99 4.69
N ILE A 154 -19.81 2.59 3.65
CA ILE A 154 -18.39 2.46 3.34
C ILE A 154 -17.65 3.75 3.74
N THR A 155 -16.66 3.63 4.62
CA THR A 155 -15.85 4.77 5.10
C THR A 155 -14.47 4.74 4.46
N ALA A 156 -14.04 5.88 3.92
CA ALA A 156 -12.69 6.05 3.40
C ALA A 156 -11.63 5.79 4.48
N GLY A 157 -10.51 5.17 4.09
CA GLY A 157 -9.42 4.87 5.03
C GLY A 157 -9.71 3.73 6.00
N THR A 158 -10.84 3.04 5.87
CA THR A 158 -11.17 1.86 6.67
C THR A 158 -10.83 0.58 5.88
N ILE A 159 -10.20 -0.38 6.55
CA ILE A 159 -9.94 -1.70 5.97
C ILE A 159 -11.19 -2.56 6.12
N TYR A 160 -11.68 -3.09 5.01
CA TYR A 160 -12.75 -4.06 4.93
C TYR A 160 -12.21 -5.42 4.48
N GLN A 161 -12.91 -6.49 4.82
CA GLN A 161 -12.64 -7.83 4.36
C GLN A 161 -13.66 -8.22 3.29
N VAL A 162 -13.20 -8.81 2.19
CA VAL A 162 -14.02 -9.32 1.10
C VAL A 162 -14.70 -10.61 1.54
N ALA A 163 -15.99 -10.73 1.23
CA ALA A 163 -16.82 -11.90 1.54
C ALA A 163 -17.80 -12.20 0.43
N SER A 164 -18.38 -13.40 0.44
CA SER A 164 -19.43 -13.83 -0.50
C SER A 164 -19.06 -13.60 -1.97
N VAL A 165 -17.80 -13.90 -2.32
CA VAL A 165 -17.21 -13.64 -3.64
C VAL A 165 -17.85 -14.49 -4.71
N THR A 166 -18.18 -13.86 -5.84
CA THR A 166 -18.42 -14.51 -7.14
C THR A 166 -17.31 -14.07 -8.13
N THR A 167 -17.43 -14.43 -9.40
CA THR A 167 -16.46 -13.96 -10.42
C THR A 167 -16.46 -12.45 -10.60
N ASP A 168 -17.63 -11.82 -10.47
CA ASP A 168 -17.86 -10.44 -10.88
C ASP A 168 -18.41 -9.55 -9.76
N ASP A 169 -18.66 -10.08 -8.56
CA ASP A 169 -19.16 -9.29 -7.45
C ASP A 169 -18.75 -9.87 -6.08
N PHE A 170 -18.86 -9.08 -5.05
CA PHE A 170 -18.54 -9.44 -3.67
C PHE A 170 -19.32 -8.58 -2.66
N GLN A 171 -19.35 -9.04 -1.42
CA GLN A 171 -19.80 -8.29 -0.25
C GLN A 171 -18.60 -7.90 0.62
N LEU A 172 -18.84 -6.99 1.56
CA LEU A 172 -17.84 -6.53 2.52
C LEU A 172 -18.21 -6.92 3.94
N GLN A 173 -17.17 -7.17 4.74
CA GLN A 173 -17.27 -7.34 6.19
C GLN A 173 -16.26 -6.39 6.87
N PRO A 174 -16.44 -6.08 8.17
CA PRO A 174 -15.38 -5.44 8.95
C PRO A 174 -14.08 -6.22 8.88
N ASN A 175 -12.94 -5.54 9.02
CA ASN A 175 -11.63 -6.21 9.09
C ASN A 175 -11.57 -7.18 10.26
N GLY A 176 -11.34 -8.46 9.95
CA GLY A 176 -11.41 -9.56 10.93
C GLY A 176 -12.69 -10.37 10.87
N GLY A 177 -13.60 -10.05 9.98
CA GLY A 177 -14.88 -10.75 9.78
C GLY A 177 -16.03 -10.13 10.56
N GLY A 178 -17.18 -10.77 10.50
CA GLY A 178 -18.42 -10.32 11.16
C GLY A 178 -19.60 -10.26 10.20
N SER A 179 -20.60 -9.46 10.53
CA SER A 179 -21.76 -9.25 9.67
C SER A 179 -21.38 -8.47 8.41
N THR A 180 -22.08 -8.74 7.32
CA THR A 180 -21.97 -7.96 6.08
C THR A 180 -22.17 -6.46 6.36
N VAL A 181 -21.36 -5.64 5.75
CA VAL A 181 -21.50 -4.17 5.79
C VAL A 181 -22.80 -3.79 5.09
N ASN A 182 -23.70 -3.13 5.79
CA ASN A 182 -24.95 -2.62 5.23
C ASN A 182 -24.66 -1.40 4.34
N ILE A 183 -24.80 -1.55 3.04
CA ILE A 183 -24.67 -0.48 2.06
C ILE A 183 -26.01 0.24 1.95
N THR A 184 -26.08 1.50 2.42
CA THR A 184 -27.33 2.22 2.53
C THR A 184 -27.72 3.03 1.30
N ASP A 185 -26.73 3.33 0.43
CA ASP A 185 -26.91 4.00 -0.86
C ASP A 185 -25.77 3.67 -1.81
N THR A 186 -25.85 4.08 -3.06
CA THR A 186 -24.87 3.76 -4.10
C THR A 186 -23.72 4.76 -4.20
N GLY A 187 -23.75 5.85 -3.43
CA GLY A 187 -22.80 6.95 -3.57
C GLY A 187 -22.91 7.68 -4.91
N SER A 188 -21.86 8.38 -5.29
CA SER A 188 -21.80 9.09 -6.58
C SER A 188 -20.40 9.16 -7.15
N GLY A 189 -20.27 8.97 -8.47
CA GLY A 189 -18.99 9.09 -9.20
C GLY A 189 -18.20 7.80 -9.26
N THR A 190 -16.86 7.92 -9.30
CA THR A 190 -15.92 6.80 -9.45
C THR A 190 -15.21 6.50 -8.14
N PHE A 191 -15.12 5.23 -7.83
CA PHE A 191 -14.49 4.69 -6.63
C PHE A 191 -13.34 3.74 -6.97
N ARG A 192 -12.47 3.52 -6.01
CA ARG A 192 -11.34 2.58 -6.10
C ARG A 192 -11.38 1.60 -4.94
N ALA A 193 -11.36 0.31 -5.25
CA ALA A 193 -11.08 -0.75 -4.30
C ALA A 193 -9.57 -1.05 -4.37
N ARG A 194 -8.83 -0.75 -3.30
CA ARG A 194 -7.37 -0.87 -3.22
C ARG A 194 -6.98 -2.01 -2.30
N SER A 195 -6.01 -2.83 -2.74
CA SER A 195 -5.50 -3.92 -1.92
C SER A 195 -4.87 -3.41 -0.62
N ALA A 196 -5.26 -4.02 0.49
CA ALA A 196 -4.74 -3.82 1.83
C ALA A 196 -4.33 -5.16 2.49
N ASN A 197 -3.96 -6.17 1.71
CA ASN A 197 -3.55 -7.50 2.21
C ASN A 197 -2.14 -7.52 2.79
N GLY A 198 -1.39 -6.46 2.59
CA GLY A 198 0.02 -6.41 2.91
C GLY A 198 0.35 -5.79 4.27
N ILE A 199 1.63 -5.52 4.42
CA ILE A 199 2.20 -4.76 5.53
C ILE A 199 3.15 -3.72 4.97
N ILE A 200 3.10 -2.49 5.49
CA ILE A 200 4.08 -1.46 5.15
C ILE A 200 5.39 -1.79 5.84
N VAL A 201 6.41 -2.05 5.05
CA VAL A 201 7.75 -2.41 5.52
C VAL A 201 8.54 -1.15 5.89
N ALA A 202 8.67 -0.24 4.92
CA ALA A 202 9.43 0.98 5.05
C ALA A 202 8.83 2.09 4.18
N TYR A 203 9.20 3.31 4.46
CA TYR A 203 8.81 4.47 3.66
C TYR A 203 9.94 5.50 3.65
N ALA A 204 9.92 6.38 2.65
CA ALA A 204 10.79 7.53 2.55
C ALA A 204 9.97 8.75 2.12
N VAL A 205 10.19 9.89 2.78
CA VAL A 205 9.50 11.14 2.48
C VAL A 205 10.50 12.11 1.87
N GLU A 206 10.21 12.62 0.69
CA GLU A 206 11.03 13.63 0.03
C GLU A 206 10.79 15.01 0.66
N SER A 207 11.82 15.83 0.67
CA SER A 207 11.74 17.21 1.18
C SER A 207 10.81 18.11 0.37
N SER A 208 10.61 17.76 -0.91
CA SER A 208 9.68 18.41 -1.84
C SER A 208 9.08 17.37 -2.79
N PRO A 209 7.88 17.65 -3.35
CA PRO A 209 7.29 16.74 -4.32
C PRO A 209 8.19 16.51 -5.54
N ILE A 210 8.28 15.25 -5.96
CA ILE A 210 8.93 14.83 -7.20
C ILE A 210 7.86 14.74 -8.28
N THR A 211 8.15 15.31 -9.45
CA THR A 211 7.29 15.20 -10.63
C THR A 211 8.02 14.39 -11.71
N VAL A 212 7.38 13.31 -12.17
CA VAL A 212 7.79 12.55 -13.34
C VAL A 212 6.96 13.04 -14.52
N PRO A 213 7.56 13.74 -15.50
CA PRO A 213 6.82 14.28 -16.64
C PRO A 213 6.21 13.18 -17.50
N ASP A 214 5.16 13.52 -18.24
CA ASP A 214 4.53 12.63 -19.22
C ASP A 214 5.54 12.09 -20.22
N GLY A 215 5.46 10.80 -20.53
CA GLY A 215 6.39 10.09 -21.41
C GLY A 215 7.76 9.78 -20.80
N GLN A 216 8.01 10.12 -19.54
CA GLN A 216 9.28 9.86 -18.85
C GLN A 216 9.22 8.68 -17.90
N GLY A 217 10.38 8.01 -17.75
CA GLY A 217 10.60 7.01 -16.72
C GLY A 217 11.34 7.60 -15.52
N TYR A 218 11.11 7.03 -14.34
CA TYR A 218 11.79 7.39 -13.11
C TYR A 218 12.11 6.14 -12.29
N SER A 219 13.39 5.96 -11.95
CA SER A 219 13.82 4.90 -11.03
C SER A 219 13.96 5.48 -9.63
N TYR A 220 13.12 5.01 -8.71
CA TYR A 220 13.19 5.40 -7.30
C TYR A 220 13.98 4.38 -6.50
N GLN A 221 14.81 4.86 -5.58
CA GLN A 221 15.62 4.03 -4.71
C GLN A 221 15.37 4.40 -3.24
N ILE A 222 15.22 3.40 -2.39
CA ILE A 222 15.13 3.57 -0.94
C ILE A 222 16.35 2.89 -0.31
N PRO A 223 17.37 3.61 0.14
CA PRO A 223 18.40 3.06 1.00
C PRO A 223 17.81 2.80 2.38
N LEU A 224 17.88 1.57 2.87
CA LEU A 224 17.49 1.20 4.21
C LEU A 224 18.73 0.98 5.08
N VAL A 225 18.68 1.52 6.30
CA VAL A 225 19.76 1.36 7.27
C VAL A 225 19.19 0.81 8.57
N VAL A 226 19.78 -0.24 9.07
CA VAL A 226 19.55 -0.71 10.44
C VAL A 226 20.61 -0.04 11.31
N LEU A 227 20.21 1.00 12.03
CA LEU A 227 21.08 1.65 13.01
C LEU A 227 21.23 0.74 14.23
N ASN A 228 22.46 0.46 14.62
CA ASN A 228 22.74 -0.16 15.89
C ASN A 228 22.63 0.88 17.01
N SER A 229 21.41 1.33 17.29
CA SER A 229 21.13 2.34 18.32
C SER A 229 21.09 1.77 19.74
N GLY A 230 21.71 0.61 19.97
CA GLY A 230 21.60 -0.13 21.22
C GLY A 230 22.88 -0.26 22.04
N TYR A 231 24.01 0.26 21.61
CA TYR A 231 25.19 0.32 22.49
C TYR A 231 25.18 1.62 23.28
N VAL A 232 24.45 1.64 24.40
CA VAL A 232 24.78 2.53 25.48
C VAL A 232 26.09 2.00 26.04
N THR A 233 27.20 2.62 25.72
CA THR A 233 28.43 2.44 26.47
C THR A 233 28.15 2.93 27.88
N GLY A 234 27.83 2.00 28.75
CA GLY A 234 27.83 2.24 30.18
C GLY A 234 29.25 2.60 30.58
N SER A 235 29.46 3.84 30.95
CA SER A 235 30.61 4.31 31.67
C SER A 235 30.56 3.87 33.14
#